data_49217f6136191bdc6431aa67717ba3d0
#
_entry.id   49217f6136191bdc6431aa67717ba3d0
#
_cell.length_a   1.000
_cell.length_b   1.000
_cell.length_c   1.000
_cell.angle_alpha   90.00
_cell.angle_beta   90.00
_cell.angle_gamma   90.00
#
_symmetry.space_group_name_H-M   'P 1'
#
loop_
_entity.id
_entity.type
_entity.pdbx_description
1 polymer ?
#
loop_
_entity_poly.entity_id
_entity_poly.type
_entity_poly.pdbx_seq_one_letter_code
_entity_poly.pdbx_strand_id
1 'polypeptide(L)'
;KLRLSYGLTGSDDVWKNMDKYPFGGGGGFVFGDDFIANGGIAEGQLPSLNATFEKSSKANIGVDIRILDLIDFNVESYYDHRYDIMVADGNITSGFFGATASNSPSGIVNNYGVEVGMNVGKQMKDFFFNVNAQLAFARNKIVNMNEAFKPYDYLKSTGRRLGQFYGLEAIGFFKDQADINNSPIQTFSTVYPGDLKYKDQNGDNRIDELDVVPMGYNTICPELFYSMGIDFEYKGLGINAQFQGAGHYTIQRSLSC
;
A
#
# COMPACT_ATOMS: atom_id res chain seq x y z
N LYS A 1 -16.90 -29.78 1.81
CA LYS A 1 -17.80 -28.79 2.45
C LYS A 1 -17.67 -27.46 1.73
N LEU A 2 -18.79 -26.77 1.45
CA LEU A 2 -18.82 -25.43 0.88
C LEU A 2 -19.19 -24.44 1.98
N ARG A 3 -18.49 -23.30 2.03
CA ARG A 3 -18.75 -22.18 2.94
C ARG A 3 -18.95 -20.93 2.11
N LEU A 4 -19.97 -20.17 2.43
CA LEU A 4 -20.26 -18.87 1.84
C LEU A 4 -20.57 -17.90 2.96
N SER A 5 -20.00 -16.72 2.93
CA SER A 5 -20.33 -15.66 3.87
C SER A 5 -20.36 -14.30 3.17
N TYR A 6 -21.24 -13.44 3.65
CA TYR A 6 -21.32 -12.04 3.28
C TYR A 6 -21.60 -11.20 4.51
N GLY A 7 -20.94 -10.06 4.64
CA GLY A 7 -21.11 -9.18 5.78
C GLY A 7 -20.78 -7.74 5.46
N LEU A 8 -21.42 -6.83 6.21
CA LEU A 8 -21.14 -5.41 6.20
C LEU A 8 -20.52 -5.04 7.55
N THR A 9 -19.43 -4.28 7.52
CA THR A 9 -18.77 -3.75 8.71
C THR A 9 -18.47 -2.28 8.52
N GLY A 10 -18.35 -1.54 9.63
CA GLY A 10 -17.96 -0.13 9.62
C GLY A 10 -16.84 0.13 10.61
N SER A 11 -16.06 1.17 10.38
CA SER A 11 -15.03 1.68 11.27
C SER A 11 -15.20 3.18 11.48
N ASP A 12 -15.08 3.64 12.71
CA ASP A 12 -15.18 5.05 13.10
C ASP A 12 -13.84 5.66 13.56
N ASP A 13 -12.74 4.94 13.42
CA ASP A 13 -11.42 5.35 13.94
C ASP A 13 -10.96 6.72 13.44
N VAL A 14 -11.39 7.13 12.25
CA VAL A 14 -10.97 8.38 11.60
C VAL A 14 -11.88 9.57 11.95
N TRP A 15 -12.95 9.34 12.69
CA TRP A 15 -14.09 10.25 12.85
C TRP A 15 -13.93 11.37 13.88
N LYS A 16 -12.87 11.36 14.66
CA LYS A 16 -12.73 12.31 15.77
C LYS A 16 -12.62 13.74 15.29
N ASN A 17 -13.67 14.55 15.57
CA ASN A 17 -13.71 16.00 15.37
C ASN A 17 -13.71 16.50 13.90
N MET A 18 -14.02 15.67 12.92
CA MET A 18 -14.10 16.10 11.53
C MET A 18 -15.29 17.03 11.23
N ASP A 19 -16.30 17.02 12.09
CA ASP A 19 -17.50 17.85 12.06
C ASP A 19 -17.31 19.23 12.70
N LYS A 20 -16.17 19.44 13.38
CA LYS A 20 -15.91 20.67 14.13
C LYS A 20 -15.08 21.65 13.31
N TYR A 21 -15.35 22.92 13.56
CA TYR A 21 -14.58 24.03 13.03
C TYR A 21 -13.44 24.34 14.01
N PRO A 22 -12.21 23.86 13.78
CA PRO A 22 -11.13 24.13 14.69
C PRO A 22 -10.57 25.54 14.50
N PHE A 23 -10.37 26.25 15.60
CA PHE A 23 -9.60 27.47 15.64
C PHE A 23 -8.32 27.18 16.43
N GLY A 24 -7.18 27.59 15.92
CA GLY A 24 -5.88 27.38 16.53
C GLY A 24 -5.04 28.66 16.57
N GLY A 25 -3.86 28.56 17.19
CA GLY A 25 -2.88 29.65 17.14
C GLY A 25 -2.44 29.89 15.70
N GLY A 26 -2.67 31.08 15.20
CA GLY A 26 -2.17 31.56 13.92
C GLY A 26 -0.87 32.30 14.05
N GLY A 27 -0.32 32.75 12.91
CA GLY A 27 0.84 33.60 12.86
C GLY A 27 0.62 34.85 13.73
N GLY A 28 1.51 35.09 14.69
CA GLY A 28 1.44 36.22 15.56
C GLY A 28 1.80 37.51 14.83
N PHE A 29 1.25 38.61 15.33
CA PHE A 29 1.68 39.96 14.95
C PHE A 29 2.63 40.51 16.01
N VAL A 30 3.65 41.19 15.57
CA VAL A 30 4.59 41.90 16.46
C VAL A 30 4.13 43.35 16.56
N PHE A 31 3.88 43.82 17.79
CA PHE A 31 3.46 45.18 18.06
C PHE A 31 4.56 45.93 18.80
N GLY A 32 4.70 47.22 18.44
CA GLY A 32 5.58 48.17 19.11
C GLY A 32 7.07 47.93 18.88
N ASP A 33 7.86 48.80 19.51
CA ASP A 33 9.33 48.81 19.41
C ASP A 33 9.97 47.64 20.17
N ASP A 34 9.24 47.03 21.10
CA ASP A 34 9.74 45.90 21.93
C ASP A 34 9.58 44.55 21.28
N PHE A 35 9.08 44.48 20.04
CA PHE A 35 8.89 43.26 19.27
C PHE A 35 8.13 42.15 20.01
N ILE A 36 7.14 42.53 20.84
CA ILE A 36 6.32 41.55 21.58
C ILE A 36 5.41 40.83 20.59
N ALA A 37 5.65 39.52 20.44
CA ALA A 37 4.83 38.65 19.60
C ALA A 37 3.50 38.33 20.30
N ASN A 38 2.40 38.76 19.72
CA ASN A 38 1.06 38.36 20.16
C ASN A 38 0.55 37.26 19.24
N GLY A 39 0.15 36.14 19.85
CA GLY A 39 -0.42 35.01 19.13
C GLY A 39 -1.74 35.42 18.46
N GLY A 40 -1.89 35.10 17.20
CA GLY A 40 -3.15 35.26 16.47
C GLY A 40 -4.03 34.01 16.59
N ILE A 41 -5.27 34.10 16.19
CA ILE A 41 -6.18 32.98 15.99
C ILE A 41 -6.30 32.78 14.47
N ALA A 42 -6.04 31.57 14.01
CA ALA A 42 -6.25 31.18 12.63
C ALA A 42 -7.33 30.09 12.53
N GLU A 43 -8.01 30.12 11.41
CA GLU A 43 -8.95 29.10 11.01
C GLU A 43 -8.18 27.83 10.65
N GLY A 44 -8.64 26.69 11.18
CA GLY A 44 -8.06 25.38 10.86
C GLY A 44 -8.68 24.75 9.63
N GLN A 45 -8.66 23.44 9.60
CA GLN A 45 -9.27 22.68 8.51
C GLN A 45 -10.79 22.86 8.52
N LEU A 46 -11.38 23.04 7.33
CA LEU A 46 -12.83 23.11 7.19
C LEU A 46 -13.50 21.82 7.65
N PRO A 47 -14.68 21.89 8.30
CA PRO A 47 -15.39 20.70 8.74
C PRO A 47 -15.89 19.89 7.55
N SER A 48 -15.94 18.58 7.71
CA SER A 48 -16.56 17.68 6.76
C SER A 48 -18.05 17.60 7.03
N LEU A 49 -18.86 18.24 6.18
CA LEU A 49 -20.32 18.25 6.33
C LEU A 49 -20.98 16.87 6.05
N ASN A 50 -20.30 16.02 5.29
CA ASN A 50 -20.78 14.70 4.88
C ASN A 50 -19.98 13.57 5.54
N ALA A 51 -19.34 13.85 6.68
CA ALA A 51 -18.55 12.85 7.36
C ALA A 51 -19.43 11.61 7.69
N THR A 52 -18.93 10.45 7.37
CA THR A 52 -19.56 9.14 7.64
C THR A 52 -18.49 8.13 8.00
N PHE A 53 -18.85 6.97 8.57
CA PHE A 53 -17.84 5.94 8.84
C PHE A 53 -17.43 5.25 7.55
N GLU A 54 -16.19 4.81 7.54
CA GLU A 54 -15.69 3.87 6.54
C GLU A 54 -16.52 2.57 6.60
N LYS A 55 -16.93 2.07 5.46
CA LYS A 55 -17.72 0.85 5.32
C LYS A 55 -16.98 -0.18 4.50
N SER A 56 -17.20 -1.45 4.83
CA SER A 56 -16.60 -2.57 4.14
C SER A 56 -17.66 -3.64 3.89
N SER A 57 -17.84 -3.98 2.63
CA SER A 57 -18.69 -5.08 2.15
C SER A 57 -17.78 -6.27 1.82
N LYS A 58 -17.89 -7.33 2.60
CA LYS A 58 -17.04 -8.51 2.51
C LYS A 58 -17.81 -9.72 2.02
N ALA A 59 -17.30 -10.36 1.00
CA ALA A 59 -17.78 -11.65 0.51
C ALA A 59 -16.65 -12.67 0.60
N ASN A 60 -16.97 -13.89 1.03
CA ASN A 60 -16.01 -14.99 1.13
C ASN A 60 -16.65 -16.28 0.63
N ILE A 61 -15.87 -17.06 -0.09
CA ILE A 61 -16.20 -18.41 -0.53
C ILE A 61 -15.07 -19.37 -0.14
N GLY A 62 -15.40 -20.44 0.54
CA GLY A 62 -14.46 -21.47 0.96
C GLY A 62 -14.91 -22.87 0.59
N VAL A 63 -13.95 -23.72 0.23
CA VAL A 63 -14.17 -25.12 -0.08
C VAL A 63 -13.19 -25.96 0.73
N ASP A 64 -13.73 -26.89 1.51
CA ASP A 64 -12.96 -27.86 2.27
C ASP A 64 -13.17 -29.25 1.64
N ILE A 65 -12.10 -29.92 1.29
CA ILE A 65 -12.09 -31.25 0.68
C ILE A 65 -11.24 -32.18 1.56
N ARG A 66 -11.80 -33.32 1.94
CA ARG A 66 -11.05 -34.41 2.58
C ARG A 66 -11.03 -35.60 1.66
N ILE A 67 -9.86 -36.14 1.39
CA ILE A 67 -9.65 -37.26 0.49
C ILE A 67 -9.00 -38.39 1.27
N LEU A 68 -9.65 -39.58 1.27
CA LEU A 68 -9.17 -40.82 1.86
C LEU A 68 -8.75 -40.73 3.33
N ASP A 69 -9.32 -39.81 4.10
CA ASP A 69 -8.94 -39.47 5.49
C ASP A 69 -7.41 -39.22 5.67
N LEU A 70 -6.75 -38.86 4.58
CA LEU A 70 -5.31 -38.65 4.52
C LEU A 70 -4.97 -37.20 4.15
N ILE A 71 -5.74 -36.59 3.26
CA ILE A 71 -5.47 -35.32 2.69
C ILE A 71 -6.62 -34.37 3.05
N ASP A 72 -6.33 -33.32 3.80
CA ASP A 72 -7.22 -32.18 4.00
C ASP A 72 -6.75 -31.04 3.10
N PHE A 73 -7.63 -30.55 2.27
CA PHE A 73 -7.38 -29.46 1.36
C PHE A 73 -8.45 -28.39 1.54
N ASN A 74 -8.03 -27.14 1.77
CA ASN A 74 -8.93 -26.00 1.88
C ASN A 74 -8.50 -24.91 0.92
N VAL A 75 -9.47 -24.30 0.26
CA VAL A 75 -9.31 -23.10 -0.57
C VAL A 75 -10.31 -22.09 -0.13
N GLU A 76 -9.86 -20.88 0.06
CA GLU A 76 -10.71 -19.76 0.44
C GLU A 76 -10.39 -18.55 -0.46
N SER A 77 -11.42 -17.88 -0.96
CA SER A 77 -11.29 -16.66 -1.74
C SER A 77 -12.19 -15.59 -1.16
N TYR A 78 -11.68 -14.38 -1.06
CA TYR A 78 -12.42 -13.28 -0.52
C TYR A 78 -12.33 -12.03 -1.41
N TYR A 79 -13.37 -11.21 -1.29
CA TYR A 79 -13.44 -9.88 -1.87
C TYR A 79 -14.01 -8.91 -0.84
N ASP A 80 -13.28 -7.81 -0.62
CA ASP A 80 -13.63 -6.75 0.32
C ASP A 80 -13.68 -5.42 -0.43
N HIS A 81 -14.86 -4.85 -0.53
CA HIS A 81 -15.11 -3.54 -1.11
C HIS A 81 -15.24 -2.52 0.02
N ARG A 82 -14.20 -1.69 0.19
CA ARG A 82 -14.18 -0.59 1.16
C ARG A 82 -14.54 0.71 0.47
N TYR A 83 -15.49 1.42 1.05
CA TYR A 83 -16.01 2.67 0.53
C TYR A 83 -16.31 3.66 1.66
N ASP A 84 -16.61 4.89 1.31
CA ASP A 84 -16.74 6.01 2.25
C ASP A 84 -15.46 6.24 3.08
N ILE A 85 -14.30 5.88 2.54
CA ILE A 85 -13.01 6.16 3.18
C ILE A 85 -12.79 7.67 3.15
N MET A 86 -12.50 8.25 4.33
CA MET A 86 -12.24 9.68 4.44
C MET A 86 -10.89 10.01 3.82
N VAL A 87 -10.91 10.81 2.77
CA VAL A 87 -9.71 11.28 2.06
C VAL A 87 -9.65 12.79 2.05
N ALA A 88 -8.43 13.34 2.03
CA ALA A 88 -8.21 14.78 2.02
C ALA A 88 -8.57 15.37 0.65
N ASP A 89 -9.44 16.39 0.64
CA ASP A 89 -9.80 17.13 -0.56
C ASP A 89 -8.77 18.21 -0.93
N GLY A 90 -7.71 18.36 -0.14
CA GLY A 90 -6.61 19.30 -0.40
C GLY A 90 -5.90 19.11 -1.73
N ASN A 91 -5.96 17.90 -2.30
CA ASN A 91 -5.38 17.59 -3.59
C ASN A 91 -6.15 18.20 -4.78
N ILE A 92 -7.44 18.51 -4.58
CA ILE A 92 -8.32 19.05 -5.63
C ILE A 92 -8.75 20.50 -5.34
N THR A 93 -8.50 20.98 -4.14
CA THR A 93 -8.86 22.34 -3.73
C THR A 93 -7.68 23.30 -4.02
N SER A 94 -7.97 24.37 -4.72
CA SER A 94 -6.96 25.39 -5.03
C SER A 94 -6.41 26.06 -3.76
N GLY A 95 -5.09 26.26 -3.69
CA GLY A 95 -4.45 27.02 -2.61
C GLY A 95 -4.93 28.48 -2.48
N PHE A 96 -5.54 29.03 -3.52
CA PHE A 96 -6.16 30.38 -3.48
C PHE A 96 -7.45 30.42 -2.66
N PHE A 97 -7.98 29.27 -2.25
CA PHE A 97 -9.18 29.21 -1.42
C PHE A 97 -8.96 29.80 -0.02
N GLY A 98 -7.72 29.85 0.46
CA GLY A 98 -7.33 30.52 1.71
C GLY A 98 -7.64 29.76 2.99
N ALA A 99 -8.21 28.55 2.91
CA ALA A 99 -8.44 27.67 4.04
C ALA A 99 -7.97 26.25 3.72
N THR A 100 -7.68 25.46 4.75
CA THR A 100 -7.37 24.04 4.58
C THR A 100 -8.66 23.28 4.23
N ALA A 101 -8.65 22.58 3.12
CA ALA A 101 -9.79 21.80 2.65
C ALA A 101 -10.22 20.73 3.65
N SER A 102 -11.52 20.44 3.66
CA SER A 102 -12.08 19.34 4.46
C SER A 102 -11.66 17.97 3.92
N ASN A 103 -11.97 16.93 4.68
CA ASN A 103 -11.94 15.56 4.17
C ASN A 103 -13.33 15.19 3.62
N SER A 104 -13.38 14.32 2.62
CA SER A 104 -14.63 13.79 2.07
C SER A 104 -14.65 12.26 2.10
N PRO A 105 -15.83 11.63 2.27
CA PRO A 105 -15.99 10.18 2.27
C PRO A 105 -16.07 9.62 0.84
N SER A 106 -15.05 9.86 0.05
CA SER A 106 -15.03 9.55 -1.38
C SER A 106 -14.03 8.44 -1.74
N GLY A 107 -13.22 8.02 -0.77
CA GLY A 107 -12.23 6.96 -0.99
C GLY A 107 -12.87 5.60 -1.17
N ILE A 108 -12.39 4.85 -2.16
CA ILE A 108 -12.82 3.48 -2.47
C ILE A 108 -11.59 2.63 -2.76
N VAL A 109 -11.48 1.50 -2.03
CA VAL A 109 -10.41 0.52 -2.19
C VAL A 109 -11.02 -0.88 -2.21
N ASN A 110 -10.61 -1.68 -3.19
CA ASN A 110 -10.97 -3.09 -3.25
C ASN A 110 -9.79 -3.95 -2.76
N ASN A 111 -10.08 -4.92 -1.91
CA ASN A 111 -9.13 -5.95 -1.51
C ASN A 111 -9.66 -7.32 -1.94
N TYR A 112 -8.80 -8.16 -2.45
CA TYR A 112 -9.13 -9.53 -2.84
C TYR A 112 -7.95 -10.44 -2.62
N GLY A 113 -8.26 -11.70 -2.36
CA GLY A 113 -7.24 -12.69 -2.13
C GLY A 113 -7.72 -14.10 -2.22
N VAL A 114 -6.75 -15.02 -2.19
CA VAL A 114 -6.96 -16.45 -2.19
C VAL A 114 -6.02 -17.06 -1.17
N GLU A 115 -6.55 -17.95 -0.36
CA GLU A 115 -5.79 -18.75 0.60
C GLU A 115 -5.97 -20.24 0.26
N VAL A 116 -4.86 -20.97 0.26
CA VAL A 116 -4.83 -22.39 0.00
C VAL A 116 -4.08 -23.07 1.13
N GLY A 117 -4.72 -24.03 1.76
CA GLY A 117 -4.10 -24.88 2.76
C GLY A 117 -4.19 -26.36 2.35
N MET A 118 -3.13 -27.09 2.62
CA MET A 118 -3.07 -28.52 2.44
C MET A 118 -2.44 -29.16 3.68
N ASN A 119 -3.07 -30.20 4.18
CA ASN A 119 -2.49 -31.03 5.22
C ASN A 119 -2.58 -32.50 4.78
N VAL A 120 -1.44 -33.19 4.82
CA VAL A 120 -1.33 -34.60 4.46
C VAL A 120 -0.64 -35.32 5.62
N GLY A 121 -1.36 -36.20 6.30
CA GLY A 121 -0.78 -36.87 7.45
C GLY A 121 -1.39 -38.27 7.70
N LYS A 122 -0.56 -39.17 8.19
CA LYS A 122 -0.99 -40.49 8.55
C LYS A 122 -0.19 -41.05 9.73
N GLN A 123 -0.93 -41.66 10.66
CA GLN A 123 -0.37 -42.47 11.73
C GLN A 123 -0.39 -43.95 11.34
N MET A 124 0.75 -44.57 11.42
CA MET A 124 0.90 -46.04 11.26
C MET A 124 1.69 -46.54 12.48
N LYS A 125 1.29 -47.60 13.13
CA LYS A 125 1.93 -48.19 14.33
C LYS A 125 3.10 -47.36 14.97
N ASP A 126 4.30 -47.52 14.41
CA ASP A 126 5.54 -46.92 14.89
C ASP A 126 6.00 -45.73 14.04
N PHE A 127 5.17 -45.34 13.08
CA PHE A 127 5.51 -44.32 12.10
C PHE A 127 4.40 -43.25 12.00
N PHE A 128 4.78 -42.00 12.10
CA PHE A 128 3.92 -40.86 11.84
C PHE A 128 4.57 -39.93 10.82
N PHE A 129 3.81 -39.45 9.88
CA PHE A 129 4.22 -38.32 9.06
C PHE A 129 3.07 -37.33 8.91
N ASN A 130 3.44 -36.05 8.82
CA ASN A 130 2.54 -34.99 8.51
C ASN A 130 3.26 -33.95 7.66
N VAL A 131 2.61 -33.50 6.59
CA VAL A 131 3.08 -32.42 5.73
C VAL A 131 1.97 -31.40 5.66
N ASN A 132 2.25 -30.19 6.10
CA ASN A 132 1.34 -29.06 5.97
C ASN A 132 1.93 -28.03 5.01
N ALA A 133 1.11 -27.44 4.17
CA ALA A 133 1.51 -26.37 3.27
C ALA A 133 0.41 -25.29 3.24
N GLN A 134 0.81 -24.04 3.25
CA GLN A 134 -0.10 -22.90 3.18
C GLN A 134 0.43 -21.89 2.18
N LEU A 135 -0.48 -21.31 1.41
CA LEU A 135 -0.24 -20.22 0.48
C LEU A 135 -1.34 -19.18 0.68
N ALA A 136 -0.97 -17.94 0.88
CA ALA A 136 -1.90 -16.82 0.93
C ALA A 136 -1.46 -15.74 -0.05
N PHE A 137 -2.36 -15.33 -0.92
CA PHE A 137 -2.17 -14.22 -1.83
C PHE A 137 -3.25 -13.17 -1.57
N ALA A 138 -2.84 -11.92 -1.31
CA ALA A 138 -3.74 -10.81 -1.05
C ALA A 138 -3.28 -9.57 -1.82
N ARG A 139 -4.21 -8.88 -2.46
CA ARG A 139 -3.93 -7.65 -3.19
C ARG A 139 -5.04 -6.64 -3.01
N ASN A 140 -4.65 -5.38 -2.88
CA ASN A 140 -5.58 -4.26 -2.91
C ASN A 140 -5.47 -3.47 -4.21
N LYS A 141 -6.51 -2.69 -4.51
CA LYS A 141 -6.55 -1.79 -5.66
C LYS A 141 -7.32 -0.53 -5.27
N ILE A 142 -6.69 0.62 -5.47
CA ILE A 142 -7.33 1.93 -5.34
C ILE A 142 -8.31 2.10 -6.50
N VAL A 143 -9.58 2.35 -6.17
CA VAL A 143 -10.62 2.67 -7.15
C VAL A 143 -10.81 4.17 -7.24
N ASN A 144 -10.86 4.85 -6.09
CA ASN A 144 -10.94 6.30 -5.99
C ASN A 144 -10.29 6.78 -4.69
N MET A 145 -9.51 7.85 -4.74
CA MET A 145 -8.89 8.50 -3.57
C MET A 145 -8.80 10.02 -3.76
N ASN A 146 -9.74 10.63 -4.50
CA ASN A 146 -9.73 12.06 -4.82
C ASN A 146 -8.36 12.56 -5.30
N GLU A 147 -7.80 11.83 -6.25
CA GLU A 147 -6.49 12.13 -6.78
C GLU A 147 -6.55 13.39 -7.66
N ALA A 148 -5.62 14.33 -7.44
CA ALA A 148 -5.44 15.47 -8.31
C ALA A 148 -5.15 15.04 -9.76
N PHE A 149 -5.51 15.88 -10.71
CA PHE A 149 -5.22 15.62 -12.13
C PHE A 149 -3.73 15.30 -12.34
N LYS A 150 -3.48 14.20 -13.02
CA LYS A 150 -2.14 13.78 -13.44
C LYS A 150 -2.09 13.75 -14.96
N PRO A 151 -1.08 14.39 -15.60
CA PRO A 151 -0.98 14.47 -17.05
C PRO A 151 -0.75 13.10 -17.71
N TYR A 152 -0.15 12.15 -17.02
CA TYR A 152 0.17 10.83 -17.53
C TYR A 152 -0.42 9.72 -16.66
N ASP A 153 -0.86 8.63 -17.29
CA ASP A 153 -1.50 7.51 -16.60
C ASP A 153 -0.56 6.75 -15.64
N TYR A 154 0.73 6.75 -15.92
CA TYR A 154 1.71 6.10 -15.05
C TYR A 154 1.94 6.86 -13.73
N LEU A 155 1.60 8.16 -13.67
CA LEU A 155 1.66 8.96 -12.45
C LEU A 155 0.46 8.76 -11.52
N LYS A 156 -0.61 8.11 -12.01
CA LYS A 156 -1.84 7.93 -11.24
C LYS A 156 -1.69 6.84 -10.19
N SER A 157 -2.22 7.12 -9.00
CA SER A 157 -2.39 6.12 -7.93
C SER A 157 -3.65 5.29 -8.13
N THR A 158 -4.68 5.87 -8.74
CA THR A 158 -5.93 5.18 -9.11
C THR A 158 -5.64 3.98 -10.02
N GLY A 159 -6.18 2.83 -9.67
CA GLY A 159 -5.93 1.58 -10.37
C GLY A 159 -4.69 0.82 -9.88
N ARG A 160 -3.87 1.42 -9.03
CA ARG A 160 -2.67 0.83 -8.42
C ARG A 160 -2.96 0.28 -7.03
N ARG A 161 -1.93 -0.29 -6.41
CA ARG A 161 -1.97 -0.77 -5.03
C ARG A 161 -1.88 0.39 -4.04
N LEU A 162 -2.54 0.27 -2.92
CA LEU A 162 -2.22 1.09 -1.76
C LEU A 162 -0.81 0.70 -1.30
N GLY A 163 0.09 1.68 -1.14
CA GLY A 163 1.50 1.41 -0.85
C GLY A 163 2.35 1.03 -2.08
N GLN A 164 1.87 1.34 -3.29
CA GLN A 164 2.68 1.22 -4.51
C GLN A 164 3.93 2.09 -4.39
N PHE A 165 5.09 1.49 -4.65
CA PHE A 165 6.34 2.24 -4.76
C PHE A 165 6.42 2.94 -6.13
N TYR A 166 6.87 4.19 -6.08
CA TYR A 166 7.12 5.01 -7.27
C TYR A 166 8.57 5.47 -7.27
N GLY A 167 9.20 5.52 -8.43
CA GLY A 167 10.57 5.97 -8.57
C GLY A 167 10.97 6.19 -10.03
N LEU A 168 12.16 6.70 -10.23
CA LEU A 168 12.75 6.85 -11.55
C LEU A 168 13.34 5.53 -12.04
N GLU A 169 13.05 5.15 -13.27
CA GLU A 169 13.57 3.93 -13.89
C GLU A 169 15.02 4.14 -14.31
N ALA A 170 15.97 3.47 -13.63
CA ALA A 170 17.38 3.51 -13.98
C ALA A 170 17.66 2.63 -15.21
N ILE A 171 18.32 3.19 -16.23
CA ILE A 171 18.68 2.49 -17.47
C ILE A 171 20.17 2.20 -17.59
N GLY A 172 20.97 2.59 -16.61
CA GLY A 172 22.41 2.33 -16.56
C GLY A 172 23.18 3.41 -15.82
N PHE A 173 24.44 3.56 -16.17
CA PHE A 173 25.35 4.57 -15.64
C PHE A 173 25.88 5.44 -16.77
N PHE A 174 26.14 6.72 -16.48
CA PHE A 174 26.82 7.60 -17.42
C PHE A 174 28.27 7.16 -17.61
N LYS A 175 28.69 6.96 -18.86
CA LYS A 175 30.03 6.49 -19.19
C LYS A 175 31.08 7.60 -19.10
N ASP A 176 30.75 8.76 -19.65
CA ASP A 176 31.66 9.90 -19.77
C ASP A 176 30.82 11.21 -19.90
N GLN A 177 31.54 12.33 -20.00
CA GLN A 177 30.92 13.65 -20.18
C GLN A 177 30.16 13.78 -21.52
N ALA A 178 30.55 13.07 -22.53
CA ALA A 178 29.87 13.10 -23.82
C ALA A 178 28.51 12.40 -23.73
N ASP A 179 28.43 11.29 -22.99
CA ASP A 179 27.17 10.58 -22.73
C ASP A 179 26.21 11.45 -21.89
N ILE A 180 26.74 12.20 -20.90
CA ILE A 180 25.93 13.15 -20.12
C ILE A 180 25.35 14.24 -21.03
N ASN A 181 26.19 14.85 -21.86
CA ASN A 181 25.78 15.94 -22.73
C ASN A 181 24.76 15.54 -23.82
N ASN A 182 24.71 14.26 -24.16
CA ASN A 182 23.78 13.68 -25.15
C ASN A 182 22.55 13.01 -24.53
N SER A 183 22.38 13.13 -23.21
CA SER A 183 21.27 12.50 -22.47
C SER A 183 20.31 13.56 -21.90
N PRO A 184 19.06 13.19 -21.56
CA PRO A 184 18.13 14.07 -20.88
C PRO A 184 18.74 14.67 -19.60
N ILE A 185 18.41 15.92 -19.32
CA ILE A 185 18.94 16.66 -18.16
C ILE A 185 18.29 16.19 -16.88
N GLN A 186 19.08 15.68 -15.94
CA GLN A 186 18.58 15.34 -14.59
C GLN A 186 18.47 16.63 -13.74
N THR A 187 17.24 17.02 -13.36
CA THR A 187 16.99 18.33 -12.77
C THR A 187 17.25 18.39 -11.27
N PHE A 188 17.36 17.24 -10.59
CA PHE A 188 17.46 17.13 -9.13
C PHE A 188 18.89 17.07 -8.59
N SER A 189 19.90 16.88 -9.44
CA SER A 189 21.31 16.85 -9.03
C SER A 189 22.26 17.19 -10.17
N THR A 190 23.46 17.64 -9.83
CA THR A 190 24.58 17.70 -10.78
C THR A 190 25.05 16.27 -11.04
N VAL A 191 25.24 15.93 -12.29
CA VAL A 191 25.56 14.57 -12.76
C VAL A 191 27.03 14.46 -13.16
N TYR A 192 27.66 13.36 -12.79
CA TYR A 192 29.02 13.02 -13.11
C TYR A 192 29.12 11.66 -13.83
N PRO A 193 30.21 11.39 -14.58
CA PRO A 193 30.46 10.04 -15.09
C PRO A 193 30.46 9.00 -13.98
N GLY A 194 29.71 7.92 -14.15
CA GLY A 194 29.51 6.88 -13.14
C GLY A 194 28.19 7.01 -12.34
N ASP A 195 27.48 8.14 -12.45
CA ASP A 195 26.17 8.30 -11.83
C ASP A 195 25.09 7.53 -12.59
N LEU A 196 23.95 7.29 -11.90
CA LEU A 196 22.80 6.63 -12.50
C LEU A 196 22.16 7.49 -13.59
N LYS A 197 21.89 6.85 -14.71
CA LYS A 197 21.16 7.40 -15.86
C LYS A 197 19.73 6.91 -15.79
N TYR A 198 18.78 7.84 -15.81
CA TYR A 198 17.35 7.55 -15.75
C TYR A 198 16.68 7.70 -17.11
N LYS A 199 15.56 7.03 -17.25
CA LYS A 199 14.74 7.04 -18.45
C LYS A 199 13.79 8.23 -18.45
N ASP A 200 13.81 8.97 -19.52
CA ASP A 200 12.80 9.98 -19.85
C ASP A 200 11.54 9.26 -20.31
N GLN A 201 10.48 9.34 -19.50
CA GLN A 201 9.25 8.62 -19.77
C GLN A 201 8.28 9.40 -20.65
N ASN A 202 8.31 10.73 -20.59
CA ASN A 202 7.42 11.62 -21.32
C ASN A 202 8.05 12.16 -22.63
N GLY A 203 9.37 12.05 -22.79
CA GLY A 203 10.10 12.45 -24.00
C GLY A 203 10.38 13.95 -24.09
N ASP A 204 10.43 14.67 -22.96
CA ASP A 204 10.67 16.12 -22.93
C ASP A 204 12.15 16.51 -22.79
N ASN A 205 13.07 15.53 -22.79
CA ASN A 205 14.52 15.67 -22.57
C ASN A 205 14.91 16.18 -21.18
N ARG A 206 14.05 15.98 -20.18
CA ARG A 206 14.33 16.29 -18.78
C ARG A 206 13.96 15.08 -17.96
N ILE A 207 14.67 14.85 -16.85
CA ILE A 207 14.32 13.86 -15.85
C ILE A 207 13.87 14.62 -14.61
N ASP A 208 12.57 14.50 -14.30
CA ASP A 208 11.96 15.18 -13.17
C ASP A 208 10.81 14.35 -12.55
N GLU A 209 9.90 14.99 -11.83
CA GLU A 209 8.75 14.35 -11.18
C GLU A 209 7.76 13.74 -12.17
N LEU A 210 7.80 14.15 -13.45
CA LEU A 210 6.93 13.62 -14.49
C LEU A 210 7.42 12.28 -15.06
N ASP A 211 8.66 11.86 -14.74
CA ASP A 211 9.24 10.59 -15.16
C ASP A 211 9.13 9.47 -14.12
N VAL A 212 8.51 9.77 -12.99
CA VAL A 212 8.32 8.82 -11.90
C VAL A 212 7.28 7.78 -12.31
N VAL A 213 7.63 6.50 -12.24
CA VAL A 213 6.77 5.37 -12.63
C VAL A 213 6.50 4.42 -11.46
N PRO A 214 5.39 3.67 -11.49
CA PRO A 214 5.15 2.64 -10.49
C PRO A 214 6.14 1.49 -10.66
N MET A 215 6.88 1.19 -9.60
CA MET A 215 7.92 0.17 -9.57
C MET A 215 7.62 -0.89 -8.52
N GLY A 216 8.04 -2.13 -8.78
CA GLY A 216 7.96 -3.20 -7.80
C GLY A 216 6.54 -3.52 -7.32
N TYR A 217 6.47 -3.87 -6.05
CA TYR A 217 5.25 -4.32 -5.37
C TYR A 217 4.85 -3.38 -4.23
N ASN A 218 3.99 -3.85 -3.35
CA ASN A 218 3.56 -3.15 -2.15
C ASN A 218 4.75 -2.95 -1.19
N THR A 219 4.88 -1.75 -0.61
CA THR A 219 5.91 -1.41 0.38
C THR A 219 5.41 -1.55 1.83
N ILE A 220 4.10 -1.73 2.04
CA ILE A 220 3.49 -1.83 3.37
C ILE A 220 3.52 -3.27 3.87
N CYS A 221 3.09 -4.22 3.01
CA CYS A 221 3.06 -5.64 3.35
C CYS A 221 3.26 -6.51 2.10
N PRO A 222 3.83 -7.71 2.23
CA PRO A 222 3.88 -8.68 1.15
C PRO A 222 2.50 -9.08 0.66
N GLU A 223 2.35 -9.31 -0.65
CA GLU A 223 1.12 -9.82 -1.25
C GLU A 223 1.05 -11.35 -1.23
N LEU A 224 2.19 -12.02 -1.09
CA LEU A 224 2.31 -13.47 -1.10
C LEU A 224 3.00 -13.95 0.17
N PHE A 225 2.36 -14.88 0.87
CA PHE A 225 2.93 -15.62 1.98
C PHE A 225 2.81 -17.11 1.70
N TYR A 226 3.84 -17.85 2.06
CA TYR A 226 3.82 -19.31 1.96
C TYR A 226 4.56 -19.94 3.12
N SER A 227 4.09 -21.11 3.52
CA SER A 227 4.77 -21.92 4.52
C SER A 227 4.60 -23.40 4.20
N MET A 228 5.57 -24.19 4.63
CA MET A 228 5.54 -25.66 4.55
C MET A 228 6.17 -26.22 5.81
N GLY A 229 5.47 -27.14 6.46
CA GLY A 229 5.96 -27.92 7.59
C GLY A 229 5.99 -29.40 7.26
N ILE A 230 7.01 -30.08 7.77
CA ILE A 230 7.17 -31.53 7.65
C ILE A 230 7.46 -32.07 9.06
N ASP A 231 6.62 -32.99 9.49
CA ASP A 231 6.76 -33.72 10.73
C ASP A 231 6.92 -35.20 10.40
N PHE A 232 7.93 -35.82 10.99
CA PHE A 232 8.22 -37.23 10.83
C PHE A 232 8.59 -37.83 12.18
N GLU A 233 7.97 -38.95 12.54
CA GLU A 233 8.29 -39.70 13.75
C GLU A 233 8.39 -41.19 13.45
N TYR A 234 9.44 -41.82 13.97
CA TYR A 234 9.63 -43.25 13.91
C TYR A 234 10.20 -43.79 15.22
N LYS A 235 9.44 -44.69 15.88
CA LYS A 235 9.84 -45.32 17.16
C LYS A 235 10.32 -44.35 18.23
N GLY A 236 9.67 -43.22 18.36
CA GLY A 236 10.02 -42.19 19.38
C GLY A 236 11.15 -41.22 18.95
N LEU A 237 11.71 -41.38 17.75
CA LEU A 237 12.59 -40.38 17.15
C LEU A 237 11.78 -39.47 16.22
N GLY A 238 11.68 -38.18 16.54
CA GLY A 238 10.96 -37.22 15.76
C GLY A 238 11.87 -36.20 15.08
N ILE A 239 11.49 -35.80 13.85
CA ILE A 239 12.10 -34.71 13.11
C ILE A 239 10.98 -33.75 12.67
N ASN A 240 11.15 -32.47 12.97
CA ASN A 240 10.27 -31.42 12.49
C ASN A 240 11.10 -30.41 11.70
N ALA A 241 10.61 -30.00 10.54
CA ALA A 241 11.19 -28.94 9.74
C ALA A 241 10.08 -28.01 9.26
N GLN A 242 10.29 -26.68 9.43
CA GLN A 242 9.34 -25.67 8.98
C GLN A 242 10.06 -24.64 8.11
N PHE A 243 9.44 -24.34 6.98
CA PHE A 243 9.87 -23.32 6.02
C PHE A 243 8.77 -22.28 5.89
N GLN A 244 9.16 -21.02 5.81
CA GLN A 244 8.22 -19.93 5.53
C GLN A 244 8.88 -18.87 4.68
N GLY A 245 8.09 -18.16 3.90
CA GLY A 245 8.58 -17.08 3.08
C GLY A 245 7.48 -16.10 2.70
N ALA A 246 7.93 -14.95 2.21
CA ALA A 246 7.06 -13.91 1.70
C ALA A 246 7.58 -13.42 0.35
N GLY A 247 6.67 -12.99 -0.52
CA GLY A 247 7.00 -12.50 -1.85
C GLY A 247 6.09 -11.35 -2.28
N HIS A 248 6.36 -10.80 -3.45
CA HIS A 248 5.63 -9.64 -3.96
C HIS A 248 5.65 -8.47 -2.96
N TYR A 249 6.88 -8.12 -2.51
CA TYR A 249 7.13 -7.06 -1.57
C TYR A 249 8.31 -6.22 -2.03
N THR A 250 8.24 -4.90 -1.83
CA THR A 250 9.32 -3.97 -2.15
C THR A 250 9.90 -3.38 -0.88
N ILE A 251 11.19 -3.54 -0.69
CA ILE A 251 11.94 -2.93 0.42
C ILE A 251 12.70 -1.73 -0.11
N GLN A 252 12.39 -0.57 0.43
CA GLN A 252 13.19 0.62 0.20
C GLN A 252 14.38 0.63 1.18
N ARG A 253 15.59 0.66 0.63
CA ARG A 253 16.80 0.85 1.43
C ARG A 253 17.26 2.29 1.30
N SER A 254 17.26 3.01 2.40
CA SER A 254 17.90 4.32 2.49
C SER A 254 19.33 4.11 2.97
N LEU A 255 20.30 4.49 2.14
CA LEU A 255 21.70 4.60 2.56
C LEU A 255 21.88 6.02 3.08
N SER A 256 21.87 6.19 4.41
CA SER A 256 22.38 7.42 5.02
C SER A 256 23.91 7.32 5.02
N CYS A 257 24.56 8.14 4.21
CA CYS A 257 26.00 8.39 4.32
C CYS A 257 26.26 9.41 5.42
#